data_38bd9ccd2138391778fc8f86101cc420
#
_entry.id   38bd9ccd2138391778fc8f86101cc420
#
_cell.length_a   1.000
_cell.length_b   1.000
_cell.length_c   1.000
_cell.angle_alpha   90.00
_cell.angle_beta   90.00
_cell.angle_gamma   90.00
#
_symmetry.space_group_name_H-M   'P 1'
#
loop_
_entity.id
_entity.type
_entity.pdbx_description
1 polymer ?
#
loop_
_entity_poly.entity_id
_entity_poly.type
_entity_poly.pdbx_seq_one_letter_code
_entity_poly.pdbx_strand_id
1 'polypeptide(L)'
;MAVKTFAAIDIGSYELSMKIFEVSKKNGMKQIDHIRHSIDMGTETYTTGKLSFERVDELCMILHEFSDIMKTYQVTDYKAYGTSAIRESKNRAI
;
A
#
# COMPACT_ATOMS: atom_id res chain seq x y z
N MET A 1 -22.89 -4.88 17.61
CA MET A 1 -21.54 -4.68 18.07
C MET A 1 -20.63 -4.28 16.93
N ALA A 2 -19.93 -3.21 17.11
CA ALA A 2 -19.17 -2.67 16.00
C ALA A 2 -17.80 -3.31 15.88
N VAL A 3 -17.58 -3.99 14.77
CA VAL A 3 -16.24 -4.41 14.34
C VAL A 3 -15.80 -3.43 13.27
N LYS A 4 -14.65 -2.82 13.46
CA LYS A 4 -14.09 -1.92 12.47
C LYS A 4 -13.00 -2.64 11.68
N THR A 5 -12.87 -2.30 10.42
CA THR A 5 -11.87 -2.87 9.54
C THR A 5 -10.87 -1.77 9.15
N PHE A 6 -9.60 -2.07 9.30
CA PHE A 6 -8.51 -1.13 9.05
C PHE A 6 -7.53 -1.73 8.07
N ALA A 7 -6.98 -0.90 7.18
CA ALA A 7 -5.96 -1.34 6.23
C ALA A 7 -4.64 -0.59 6.47
N ALA A 8 -3.55 -1.33 6.42
CA ALA A 8 -2.21 -0.76 6.46
C ALA A 8 -1.50 -1.08 5.14
N ILE A 9 -1.15 -0.05 4.39
CA ILE A 9 -0.49 -0.18 3.09
C ILE A 9 0.97 0.20 3.25
N ASP A 10 1.86 -0.68 2.81
CA ASP A 10 3.30 -0.44 2.83
C ASP A 10 3.78 -0.35 1.39
N ILE A 11 4.27 0.83 1.00
CA ILE A 11 4.79 1.08 -0.34
C ILE A 11 6.31 0.93 -0.28
N GLY A 12 6.77 -0.29 -0.51
CA GLY A 12 8.18 -0.62 -0.46
C GLY A 12 8.89 -0.38 -1.78
N SER A 13 10.22 -0.48 -1.76
CA SER A 13 11.05 -0.27 -2.95
C SER A 13 10.85 -1.37 -4.00
N TYR A 14 10.52 -2.57 -3.56
CA TYR A 14 10.41 -3.74 -4.44
C TYR A 14 9.09 -4.49 -4.26
N GLU A 15 8.26 -4.04 -3.34
CA GLU A 15 7.01 -4.71 -3.03
C GLU A 15 6.01 -3.71 -2.44
N LEU A 16 4.77 -3.78 -2.91
CA LEU A 16 3.66 -3.14 -2.23
C LEU A 16 2.88 -4.20 -1.48
N SER A 17 2.49 -3.89 -0.26
CA SER A 17 1.66 -4.81 0.51
C SER A 17 0.54 -4.07 1.22
N MET A 18 -0.53 -4.78 1.49
CA MET A 18 -1.65 -4.27 2.26
C MET A 18 -2.09 -5.35 3.24
N LYS A 19 -2.15 -5.00 4.51
CA LYS A 19 -2.68 -5.86 5.55
C LYS A 19 -4.04 -5.35 5.95
N ILE A 20 -4.98 -6.27 6.10
CA ILE A 20 -6.33 -5.94 6.56
C ILE A 20 -6.50 -6.48 7.97
N PHE A 21 -6.99 -5.61 8.86
CA PHE A 21 -7.20 -5.95 10.26
C PHE A 21 -8.66 -5.73 10.64
N GLU A 22 -9.16 -6.60 11.50
CA GLU A 22 -10.40 -6.35 12.23
C GLU A 22 -10.06 -5.87 13.63
N VAL A 23 -10.76 -4.84 14.09
CA VAL A 23 -10.57 -4.26 15.42
C VAL A 23 -11.87 -4.30 16.16
N SER A 24 -11.88 -4.92 17.33
CA SER A 24 -13.05 -4.97 18.19
C SER A 24 -12.62 -4.84 19.65
N LYS A 25 -13.55 -4.38 20.50
CA LYS A 25 -13.28 -4.28 21.93
C LYS A 25 -13.03 -5.66 22.56
N LYS A 26 -13.70 -6.68 22.05
CA LYS A 26 -13.64 -8.02 22.62
C LYS A 26 -12.33 -8.74 22.24
N ASN A 27 -11.92 -8.66 20.98
CA ASN A 27 -10.84 -9.46 20.46
C ASN A 27 -9.57 -8.66 20.12
N GLY A 28 -9.60 -7.34 20.32
CA GLY A 28 -8.48 -6.48 19.96
C GLY A 28 -8.31 -6.40 18.45
N MET A 29 -7.08 -6.35 17.99
CA MET A 29 -6.74 -6.24 16.57
C MET A 29 -6.30 -7.59 16.03
N LYS A 30 -6.92 -8.02 14.93
CA LYS A 30 -6.63 -9.30 14.30
C LYS A 30 -6.40 -9.10 12.82
N GLN A 31 -5.26 -9.56 12.31
CA GLN A 31 -4.99 -9.53 10.87
C GLN A 31 -5.82 -10.61 10.18
N ILE A 32 -6.60 -10.21 9.19
CA ILE A 32 -7.49 -11.13 8.46
C ILE A 32 -7.07 -11.36 7.03
N ASP A 33 -6.21 -10.51 6.46
CA ASP A 33 -5.71 -10.70 5.10
C ASP A 33 -4.38 -9.98 4.92
N HIS A 34 -3.62 -10.41 3.90
CA HIS A 34 -2.36 -9.79 3.54
C HIS A 34 -2.16 -9.98 2.04
N ILE A 35 -2.19 -8.87 1.29
CA ILE A 35 -2.04 -8.85 -0.15
C ILE A 35 -0.67 -8.24 -0.50
N ARG A 36 0.05 -8.87 -1.42
CA ARG A 36 1.38 -8.44 -1.84
C ARG A 36 1.46 -8.34 -3.35
N HIS A 37 2.16 -7.32 -3.84
CA HIS A 37 2.50 -7.17 -5.25
C HIS A 37 3.97 -6.80 -5.38
N SER A 38 4.69 -7.51 -6.24
CA SER A 38 6.07 -7.15 -6.57
C SER A 38 6.08 -6.00 -7.56
N ILE A 39 6.93 -5.02 -7.31
CA ILE A 39 7.15 -3.89 -8.20
C ILE A 39 8.56 -3.37 -7.96
N ASP A 40 9.31 -3.10 -9.01
CA ASP A 40 10.68 -2.62 -8.87
C ASP A 40 10.73 -1.09 -9.01
N MET A 41 10.58 -0.41 -7.88
CA MET A 41 10.73 1.04 -7.82
C MET A 41 12.13 1.44 -7.37
N GLY A 42 12.79 0.55 -6.62
CA GLY A 42 14.09 0.85 -6.04
C GLY A 42 15.19 1.04 -7.07
N THR A 43 15.29 0.12 -8.03
CA THR A 43 16.35 0.17 -9.03
C THR A 43 16.31 1.47 -9.84
N GLU A 44 15.13 1.85 -10.34
CA GLU A 44 14.98 3.08 -11.11
C GLU A 44 15.30 4.31 -10.26
N THR A 45 14.75 4.38 -9.06
CA THR A 45 14.93 5.53 -8.19
C THR A 45 16.38 5.69 -7.75
N TYR A 46 17.03 4.60 -7.37
CA TYR A 46 18.41 4.65 -6.90
C TYR A 46 19.40 4.88 -8.04
N THR A 47 19.03 4.52 -9.27
CA THR A 47 19.90 4.72 -10.45
C THR A 47 19.69 6.08 -11.08
N THR A 48 18.44 6.51 -11.28
CA THR A 48 18.11 7.73 -12.04
C THR A 48 17.54 8.84 -11.18
N GLY A 49 17.12 8.55 -9.94
CA GLY A 49 16.45 9.49 -9.07
C GLY A 49 14.99 9.75 -9.43
N LYS A 50 14.45 9.01 -10.40
CA LYS A 50 13.06 9.17 -10.87
C LYS A 50 12.41 7.83 -11.08
N LEU A 51 11.08 7.83 -11.07
CA LEU A 51 10.27 6.68 -11.49
C LEU A 51 9.79 6.95 -12.92
N SER A 52 9.84 5.92 -13.77
CA SER A 52 9.31 6.02 -15.13
C SER A 52 7.79 6.09 -15.12
N PHE A 53 7.20 6.56 -16.23
CA PHE A 53 5.74 6.54 -16.38
C PHE A 53 5.17 5.14 -16.24
N GLU A 54 5.86 4.15 -16.81
CA GLU A 54 5.43 2.75 -16.71
C GLU A 54 5.36 2.31 -15.27
N ARG A 55 6.33 2.70 -14.46
CA ARG A 55 6.37 2.31 -13.05
C ARG A 55 5.31 3.04 -12.23
N VAL A 56 5.09 4.33 -12.53
CA VAL A 56 4.02 5.09 -11.90
C VAL A 56 2.65 4.51 -12.25
N ASP A 57 2.45 4.14 -13.53
CA ASP A 57 1.22 3.49 -13.97
C ASP A 57 0.99 2.18 -13.23
N GLU A 58 2.02 1.35 -13.12
CA GLU A 58 1.95 0.08 -12.41
C GLU A 58 1.58 0.30 -10.94
N LEU A 59 2.22 1.28 -10.30
CA LEU A 59 1.92 1.65 -8.92
C LEU A 59 0.45 2.06 -8.76
N CYS A 60 -0.04 2.89 -9.68
CA CYS A 60 -1.42 3.35 -9.64
C CYS A 60 -2.40 2.20 -9.82
N MET A 61 -2.11 1.25 -10.70
CA MET A 61 -2.93 0.07 -10.90
C MET A 61 -3.02 -0.78 -9.64
N ILE A 62 -1.89 -0.98 -8.97
CA ILE A 62 -1.84 -1.76 -7.74
C ILE A 62 -2.63 -1.05 -6.64
N LEU A 63 -2.46 0.27 -6.49
CA LEU A 63 -3.19 1.04 -5.48
C LEU A 63 -4.68 1.06 -5.76
N HIS A 64 -5.08 1.09 -7.03
CA HIS A 64 -6.49 1.00 -7.40
C HIS A 64 -7.07 -0.36 -7.01
N GLU A 65 -6.32 -1.43 -7.26
CA GLU A 65 -6.71 -2.78 -6.85
C GLU A 65 -6.84 -2.88 -5.33
N PHE A 66 -5.90 -2.28 -4.58
CA PHE A 66 -5.98 -2.22 -3.13
C PHE A 66 -7.25 -1.47 -2.68
N SER A 67 -7.59 -0.39 -3.37
CA SER A 67 -8.81 0.36 -3.08
C SER A 67 -10.06 -0.52 -3.25
N ASP A 68 -10.11 -1.31 -4.32
CA ASP A 68 -11.24 -2.23 -4.55
C ASP A 68 -11.31 -3.30 -3.46
N ILE A 69 -10.18 -3.83 -3.03
CA ILE A 69 -10.13 -4.81 -1.94
C ILE A 69 -10.61 -4.18 -0.64
N MET A 70 -10.19 -2.94 -0.35
CA MET A 70 -10.66 -2.24 0.84
C MET A 70 -12.17 -2.04 0.84
N LYS A 71 -12.76 -1.76 -0.33
CA LYS A 71 -14.22 -1.65 -0.46
C LYS A 71 -14.90 -2.98 -0.17
N THR A 72 -14.34 -4.07 -0.65
CA THR A 72 -14.87 -5.42 -0.42
C THR A 72 -14.90 -5.74 1.07
N TYR A 73 -13.85 -5.39 1.79
CA TYR A 73 -13.78 -5.61 3.24
C TYR A 73 -14.49 -4.54 4.06
N GLN A 74 -15.03 -3.51 3.41
CA GLN A 74 -15.70 -2.38 4.07
C GLN A 74 -14.75 -1.68 5.07
N VAL A 75 -13.52 -1.44 4.62
CA VAL A 75 -12.51 -0.77 5.44
C VAL A 75 -12.97 0.64 5.77
N THR A 76 -12.96 1.00 7.06
CA THR A 76 -13.40 2.31 7.53
C THR A 76 -12.26 3.32 7.63
N ASP A 77 -11.03 2.85 7.72
CA ASP A 77 -9.86 3.72 7.81
C ASP A 77 -8.64 2.98 7.30
N TYR A 78 -7.66 3.73 6.80
CA TYR A 78 -6.42 3.13 6.33
C TYR A 78 -5.25 4.08 6.52
N LYS A 79 -4.05 3.51 6.46
CA LYS A 79 -2.81 4.26 6.53
C LYS A 79 -1.82 3.71 5.52
N ALA A 80 -1.11 4.60 4.83
CA ALA A 80 -0.12 4.21 3.84
C ALA A 80 1.24 4.78 4.21
N TYR A 81 2.28 3.97 4.04
CA TYR A 81 3.66 4.34 4.35
C TYR A 81 4.51 4.18 3.10
N GLY A 82 5.36 5.19 2.82
CA GLY A 82 6.34 5.09 1.75
C GLY A 82 7.72 4.81 2.30
N THR A 83 8.49 4.00 1.57
CA THR A 83 9.88 3.72 1.90
C THR A 83 10.82 4.77 1.32
N SER A 84 12.13 4.57 1.49
CA SER A 84 13.15 5.49 0.99
C SER A 84 13.08 5.70 -0.53
N ALA A 85 12.73 4.66 -1.31
CA ALA A 85 12.61 4.80 -2.77
C ALA A 85 11.56 5.83 -3.14
N ILE A 86 10.39 5.79 -2.48
CA ILE A 86 9.32 6.76 -2.72
C ILE A 86 9.74 8.14 -2.23
N ARG A 87 10.33 8.24 -1.05
CA ARG A 87 10.72 9.52 -0.46
C ARG A 87 11.84 10.21 -1.23
N GLU A 88 12.76 9.44 -1.83
CA GLU A 88 13.90 9.97 -2.57
C GLU A 88 13.59 10.25 -4.03
N SER A 89 12.46 9.77 -4.55
CA SER A 89 12.06 10.01 -5.92
C SER A 89 11.80 11.50 -6.16
N LYS A 90 12.29 12.02 -7.28
CA LYS A 90 12.07 13.42 -7.66
C LYS A 90 10.62 13.70 -8.05
N ASN A 91 9.85 12.70 -8.36
CA ASN A 91 8.44 12.84 -8.76
C ASN A 91 7.47 12.28 -7.72
N ARG A 92 7.86 12.27 -6.46
CA ARG A 92 7.05 11.71 -5.37
C ARG A 92 5.73 12.44 -5.13
N ALA A 93 5.59 13.65 -5.66
CA ALA A 93 4.36 14.42 -5.53
C ALA A 93 3.25 13.98 -6.50
N ILE A 94 3.56 13.09 -7.41
CA ILE A 94 2.58 12.52 -8.33
C ILE A 94 1.71 11.45 -7.60
#